data_7f8cc7edd26562a06845cfeb5c35ffbe
#
_entry.id   7f8cc7edd26562a06845cfeb5c35ffbe
#
_cell.length_a   1.000
_cell.length_b   1.000
_cell.length_c   1.000
_cell.angle_alpha   90.00
_cell.angle_beta   90.00
_cell.angle_gamma   90.00
#
_symmetry.space_group_name_H-M   'P 1'
#
loop_
_entity.id
_entity.type
_entity.pdbx_description
1 polymer ?
#
loop_
_entity_poly.entity_id
_entity_poly.type
_entity_poly.pdbx_seq_one_letter_code
_entity_poly.pdbx_strand_id
1 'polypeptide(L)'
;MKKKTITLILILITSVVFSQNYYMYDFRSVPDEELSTMIENEEYFWSKVAQDQIKKGNMTGWAMLQRMGGSSDEPNVLFYIGAGSKANIDKLGSSFSEGSNNVMNKMGDGASVFINRGLDIPSRRVGQVILNRIHTEFDSNWSHHNFVKTNFAKVSNVAKMNELQGKVWGKYIKKMMDRNDTNQKLWSASNVVSPNGGGYNWNYLTIDTYMSYGDLLDGGWTKTPSIPDLSEINELMGGQFYKQVTWKVVMSVNSDGEFRKH
;
A
#
# COMPACT_ATOMS: atom_id res chain seq x y z
N MET A 1 62.42 9.34 -21.81
CA MET A 1 61.59 8.70 -20.75
C MET A 1 60.14 9.05 -21.01
N LYS A 2 59.29 8.09 -21.48
CA LYS A 2 57.86 8.31 -21.75
C LYS A 2 57.09 7.93 -20.48
N LYS A 3 56.45 8.95 -19.87
CA LYS A 3 55.51 8.74 -18.74
C LYS A 3 54.25 8.06 -19.25
N LYS A 4 53.98 6.84 -18.83
CA LYS A 4 52.73 6.14 -19.07
C LYS A 4 51.72 6.64 -18.02
N THR A 5 50.74 7.43 -18.48
CA THR A 5 49.60 7.83 -17.66
C THR A 5 48.64 6.65 -17.61
N ILE A 6 48.51 6.01 -16.45
CA ILE A 6 47.49 4.98 -16.20
C ILE A 6 46.19 5.70 -15.86
N THR A 7 45.26 5.71 -16.80
CA THR A 7 43.91 6.21 -16.57
C THR A 7 43.13 5.10 -15.85
N LEU A 8 42.91 5.30 -14.56
CA LEU A 8 42.05 4.44 -13.73
C LEU A 8 40.60 4.73 -14.11
N ILE A 9 40.00 3.88 -14.93
CA ILE A 9 38.54 3.94 -15.21
C ILE A 9 37.87 3.36 -13.99
N LEU A 10 37.32 4.24 -13.14
CA LEU A 10 36.43 3.91 -12.05
C LEU A 10 35.08 3.51 -12.68
N ILE A 11 34.86 2.21 -12.90
CA ILE A 11 33.54 1.69 -13.27
C ILE A 11 32.66 1.86 -12.02
N LEU A 12 31.88 2.93 -11.99
CA LEU A 12 30.74 3.06 -11.09
C LEU A 12 29.72 1.99 -11.52
N ILE A 13 29.80 0.82 -10.89
CA ILE A 13 28.70 -0.14 -10.89
C ILE A 13 27.60 0.52 -10.06
N THR A 14 26.73 1.25 -10.72
CA THR A 14 25.43 1.59 -10.14
C THR A 14 24.67 0.28 -10.02
N SER A 15 24.84 -0.39 -8.86
CA SER A 15 23.91 -1.41 -8.44
C SER A 15 22.54 -0.71 -8.42
N VAL A 16 21.71 -1.03 -9.40
CA VAL A 16 20.27 -0.77 -9.30
C VAL A 16 19.82 -1.64 -8.14
N VAL A 17 19.88 -1.07 -6.95
CA VAL A 17 19.24 -1.66 -5.78
C VAL A 17 17.76 -1.65 -6.15
N PHE A 18 17.26 -2.81 -6.58
CA PHE A 18 15.82 -3.03 -6.58
C PHE A 18 15.38 -2.83 -5.13
N SER A 19 14.93 -1.64 -4.82
CA SER A 19 14.38 -1.32 -3.52
C SER A 19 13.18 -2.24 -3.33
N GLN A 20 13.40 -3.32 -2.59
CA GLN A 20 12.33 -4.22 -2.22
C GLN A 20 11.34 -3.39 -1.42
N ASN A 21 10.16 -3.16 -1.97
CA ASN A 21 9.20 -2.26 -1.38
C ASN A 21 8.22 -3.04 -0.50
N TYR A 22 8.70 -3.39 0.70
CA TYR A 22 7.89 -4.08 1.69
C TYR A 22 6.91 -3.16 2.37
N TYR A 23 5.70 -3.66 2.56
CA TYR A 23 4.67 -2.98 3.34
C TYR A 23 3.79 -4.00 4.06
N MET A 24 3.06 -3.53 5.04
CA MET A 24 2.13 -4.33 5.81
C MET A 24 0.71 -3.81 5.61
N TYR A 25 -0.24 -4.72 5.47
CA TYR A 25 -1.66 -4.47 5.66
C TYR A 25 -2.10 -5.01 7.01
N ASP A 26 -2.78 -4.18 7.80
CA ASP A 26 -3.45 -4.57 9.04
C ASP A 26 -4.96 -4.35 8.87
N PHE A 27 -5.71 -5.45 8.77
CA PHE A 27 -7.15 -5.46 8.58
C PHE A 27 -7.84 -5.49 9.95
N ARG A 28 -8.75 -4.55 10.17
CA ARG A 28 -9.47 -4.41 11.42
C ARG A 28 -10.98 -4.42 11.22
N SER A 29 -11.68 -4.96 12.22
CA SER A 29 -13.12 -4.81 12.38
C SER A 29 -13.35 -3.89 13.58
N VAL A 30 -14.05 -2.79 13.33
CA VAL A 30 -14.37 -1.73 14.30
C VAL A 30 -15.88 -1.56 14.28
N PRO A 31 -16.57 -1.52 15.43
CA PRO A 31 -17.99 -1.19 15.47
C PRO A 31 -18.29 0.16 14.79
N ASP A 32 -19.38 0.25 14.07
CA ASP A 32 -19.70 1.45 13.28
C ASP A 32 -19.82 2.70 14.17
N GLU A 33 -20.34 2.56 15.39
CA GLU A 33 -20.45 3.61 16.39
C GLU A 33 -19.10 4.14 16.88
N GLU A 34 -18.04 3.32 16.82
CA GLU A 34 -16.70 3.69 17.26
C GLU A 34 -15.78 4.17 16.12
N LEU A 35 -16.26 4.08 14.88
CA LEU A 35 -15.42 4.38 13.73
C LEU A 35 -14.98 5.86 13.69
N SER A 36 -15.88 6.78 14.07
CA SER A 36 -15.54 8.22 14.15
C SER A 36 -14.49 8.49 15.24
N THR A 37 -14.62 7.85 16.39
CA THR A 37 -13.66 7.94 17.51
C THR A 37 -12.28 7.41 17.08
N MET A 38 -12.27 6.29 16.36
CA MET A 38 -11.03 5.74 15.81
C MET A 38 -10.37 6.69 14.81
N ILE A 39 -11.15 7.24 13.86
CA ILE A 39 -10.64 8.21 12.86
C ILE A 39 -10.01 9.42 13.57
N GLU A 40 -10.66 9.97 14.58
CA GLU A 40 -10.13 11.08 15.35
C GLU A 40 -8.82 10.72 16.06
N ASN A 41 -8.75 9.53 16.67
CA ASN A 41 -7.56 9.05 17.35
C ASN A 41 -6.38 8.85 16.37
N GLU A 42 -6.65 8.30 15.19
CA GLU A 42 -5.66 8.13 14.13
C GLU A 42 -5.18 9.49 13.59
N GLU A 43 -6.07 10.47 13.42
CA GLU A 43 -5.74 11.81 12.95
C GLU A 43 -4.84 12.56 13.92
N TYR A 44 -5.17 12.56 15.20
CA TYR A 44 -4.48 13.39 16.19
C TYR A 44 -3.25 12.76 16.83
N PHE A 45 -3.14 11.44 16.82
CA PHE A 45 -2.03 10.74 17.44
C PHE A 45 -1.22 9.87 16.45
N TRP A 46 -1.83 8.85 15.85
CA TRP A 46 -1.09 7.86 15.06
C TRP A 46 -0.53 8.42 13.75
N SER A 47 -1.19 9.36 13.12
CA SER A 47 -0.63 10.08 11.95
C SER A 47 0.68 10.81 12.30
N LYS A 48 0.78 11.37 13.51
CA LYS A 48 2.01 12.04 13.98
C LYS A 48 3.11 11.04 14.31
N VAL A 49 2.75 9.87 14.83
CA VAL A 49 3.68 8.75 15.00
C VAL A 49 4.23 8.32 13.64
N ALA A 50 3.37 8.15 12.65
CA ALA A 50 3.78 7.82 11.29
C ALA A 50 4.69 8.92 10.70
N GLN A 51 4.34 10.19 10.84
CA GLN A 51 5.19 11.32 10.39
C GLN A 51 6.57 11.31 11.03
N ASP A 52 6.68 11.05 12.35
CA ASP A 52 7.96 10.97 13.06
C ASP A 52 8.81 9.82 12.49
N GLN A 53 8.22 8.65 12.27
CA GLN A 53 8.94 7.47 11.81
C GLN A 53 9.30 7.54 10.31
N ILE A 54 8.49 8.19 9.48
CA ILE A 54 8.81 8.43 8.07
C ILE A 54 9.99 9.40 7.98
N LYS A 55 9.99 10.50 8.72
CA LYS A 55 11.11 11.46 8.76
C LYS A 55 12.43 10.84 9.22
N LYS A 56 12.38 9.77 10.01
CA LYS A 56 13.57 9.00 10.45
C LYS A 56 13.99 7.91 9.46
N GLY A 57 13.23 7.70 8.38
CA GLY A 57 13.49 6.66 7.39
C GLY A 57 13.12 5.23 7.85
N ASN A 58 12.39 5.08 8.96
CA ASN A 58 11.92 3.80 9.47
C ASN A 58 10.65 3.32 8.75
N MET A 59 9.93 4.23 8.11
CA MET A 59 8.74 3.98 7.30
C MET A 59 8.79 4.80 6.01
N THR A 60 8.03 4.38 4.99
CA THR A 60 7.93 5.06 3.69
C THR A 60 6.53 5.58 3.39
N GLY A 61 5.58 5.39 4.29
CA GLY A 61 4.21 5.86 4.16
C GLY A 61 3.29 5.17 5.14
N TRP A 62 2.14 5.79 5.37
CA TRP A 62 1.09 5.27 6.22
C TRP A 62 -0.26 5.74 5.70
N ALA A 63 -1.30 4.91 5.78
CA ALA A 63 -2.66 5.34 5.48
C ALA A 63 -3.68 4.53 6.26
N MET A 64 -4.79 5.19 6.60
CA MET A 64 -6.02 4.57 7.07
C MET A 64 -7.06 4.59 5.95
N LEU A 65 -7.63 3.43 5.66
CA LEU A 65 -8.66 3.25 4.66
C LEU A 65 -9.92 2.65 5.30
N GLN A 66 -11.08 3.11 4.87
CA GLN A 66 -12.38 2.58 5.26
C GLN A 66 -12.99 1.81 4.11
N ARG A 67 -13.52 0.62 4.38
CA ARG A 67 -14.19 -0.20 3.37
C ARG A 67 -15.50 0.45 2.94
N MET A 68 -15.78 0.38 1.65
CA MET A 68 -17.04 0.81 1.06
C MET A 68 -17.90 -0.40 0.74
N GLY A 69 -19.01 -0.54 1.44
CA GLY A 69 -19.91 -1.69 1.30
C GLY A 69 -19.35 -3.01 1.85
N GLY A 70 -20.02 -4.11 1.56
CA GLY A 70 -19.69 -5.45 2.03
C GLY A 70 -20.47 -5.87 3.29
N SER A 71 -20.12 -7.04 3.87
CA SER A 71 -20.76 -7.60 5.04
C SER A 71 -20.16 -7.07 6.35
N SER A 72 -20.96 -7.02 7.42
CA SER A 72 -20.52 -6.62 8.77
C SER A 72 -19.49 -7.55 9.40
N ASP A 73 -19.41 -8.81 8.93
CA ASP A 73 -18.42 -9.79 9.45
C ASP A 73 -17.02 -9.55 8.86
N GLU A 74 -16.89 -8.72 7.85
CA GLU A 74 -15.63 -8.43 7.17
C GLU A 74 -14.93 -7.21 7.78
N PRO A 75 -13.59 -7.09 7.66
CA PRO A 75 -12.89 -5.92 8.13
C PRO A 75 -13.38 -4.65 7.42
N ASN A 76 -13.70 -3.61 8.18
CA ASN A 76 -14.14 -2.33 7.67
C ASN A 76 -13.06 -1.25 7.70
N VAL A 77 -11.91 -1.53 8.32
CA VAL A 77 -10.73 -0.66 8.35
C VAL A 77 -9.51 -1.42 7.84
N LEU A 78 -8.69 -0.76 7.06
CA LEU A 78 -7.41 -1.23 6.58
C LEU A 78 -6.34 -0.17 6.85
N PHE A 79 -5.26 -0.57 7.53
CA PHE A 79 -4.05 0.23 7.60
C PHE A 79 -3.03 -0.24 6.59
N TYR A 80 -2.52 0.70 5.80
CA TYR A 80 -1.31 0.54 5.01
C TYR A 80 -0.12 1.07 5.80
N ILE A 81 0.94 0.30 5.92
CA ILE A 81 2.17 0.66 6.62
C ILE A 81 3.35 0.32 5.72
N GLY A 82 3.91 1.34 5.07
CA GLY A 82 5.07 1.20 4.19
C GLY A 82 6.34 1.08 5.00
N ALA A 83 7.03 -0.05 4.91
CA ALA A 83 8.34 -0.26 5.54
C ALA A 83 9.50 0.06 4.59
N GLY A 84 9.29 -0.13 3.29
CA GLY A 84 10.32 0.06 2.27
C GLY A 84 11.32 -1.10 2.21
N SER A 85 11.95 -1.47 3.32
CA SER A 85 12.98 -2.53 3.37
C SER A 85 12.62 -3.68 4.32
N LYS A 86 13.28 -4.83 4.17
CA LYS A 86 13.18 -5.95 5.12
C LYS A 86 13.62 -5.54 6.52
N ALA A 87 14.72 -4.79 6.61
CA ALA A 87 15.24 -4.35 7.89
C ALA A 87 14.25 -3.47 8.66
N ASN A 88 13.45 -2.68 7.94
CA ASN A 88 12.40 -1.86 8.56
C ASN A 88 11.18 -2.72 8.96
N ILE A 89 10.85 -3.79 8.23
CA ILE A 89 9.82 -4.76 8.66
C ILE A 89 10.16 -5.32 10.05
N ASP A 90 11.40 -5.75 10.24
CA ASP A 90 11.86 -6.31 11.53
C ASP A 90 11.79 -5.30 12.68
N LYS A 91 11.85 -4.02 12.36
CA LYS A 91 11.84 -2.90 13.33
C LYS A 91 10.47 -2.22 13.49
N LEU A 92 9.44 -2.59 12.71
CA LEU A 92 8.16 -1.86 12.73
C LEU A 92 7.60 -1.70 14.15
N GLY A 93 7.59 -2.76 14.97
CA GLY A 93 7.09 -2.70 16.34
C GLY A 93 7.85 -1.71 17.22
N SER A 94 9.18 -1.74 17.18
CA SER A 94 10.04 -0.79 17.94
C SER A 94 9.92 0.62 17.39
N SER A 95 9.77 0.80 16.08
CA SER A 95 9.55 2.10 15.45
C SER A 95 8.23 2.74 15.90
N PHE A 96 7.15 1.98 15.95
CA PHE A 96 5.88 2.48 16.49
C PHE A 96 5.99 2.86 17.97
N SER A 97 6.66 2.05 18.79
CA SER A 97 6.90 2.35 20.22
C SER A 97 7.73 3.61 20.40
N GLU A 98 8.82 3.75 19.65
CA GLU A 98 9.66 4.95 19.67
C GLU A 98 8.88 6.19 19.22
N GLY A 99 8.16 6.10 18.09
CA GLY A 99 7.33 7.18 17.58
C GLY A 99 6.26 7.61 18.57
N SER A 100 5.59 6.66 19.21
CA SER A 100 4.59 6.94 20.25
C SER A 100 5.20 7.71 21.41
N ASN A 101 6.36 7.28 21.92
CA ASN A 101 7.06 7.98 23.01
C ASN A 101 7.44 9.42 22.59
N ASN A 102 7.91 9.61 21.36
CA ASN A 102 8.29 10.93 20.86
C ASN A 102 7.08 11.86 20.76
N VAL A 103 5.95 11.34 20.26
CA VAL A 103 4.70 12.11 20.15
C VAL A 103 4.13 12.42 21.53
N MET A 104 4.12 11.45 22.44
CA MET A 104 3.71 11.66 23.83
C MET A 104 4.51 12.77 24.50
N ASN A 105 5.84 12.73 24.37
CA ASN A 105 6.70 13.75 24.97
C ASN A 105 6.44 15.15 24.40
N LYS A 106 6.06 15.25 23.11
CA LYS A 106 5.73 16.53 22.47
C LYS A 106 4.34 17.05 22.85
N MET A 107 3.38 16.16 23.05
CA MET A 107 1.98 16.50 23.37
C MET A 107 1.78 16.72 24.88
N GLY A 108 2.69 16.22 25.71
CA GLY A 108 2.55 16.27 27.18
C GLY A 108 1.31 15.50 27.67
N ASP A 109 0.66 16.03 28.69
CA ASP A 109 -0.50 15.38 29.33
C ASP A 109 -1.68 15.12 28.36
N GLY A 110 -1.79 15.90 27.28
CA GLY A 110 -2.81 15.71 26.25
C GLY A 110 -2.71 14.37 25.50
N ALA A 111 -1.53 13.74 25.48
CA ALA A 111 -1.33 12.46 24.80
C ALA A 111 -2.12 11.31 25.44
N SER A 112 -2.26 11.33 26.77
CA SER A 112 -2.96 10.29 27.54
C SER A 112 -4.42 10.10 27.09
N VAL A 113 -5.07 11.17 26.66
CA VAL A 113 -6.45 11.14 26.17
C VAL A 113 -6.57 10.24 24.93
N PHE A 114 -5.65 10.38 23.97
CA PHE A 114 -5.69 9.59 22.73
C PHE A 114 -5.27 8.14 22.97
N ILE A 115 -4.31 7.89 23.87
CA ILE A 115 -3.87 6.53 24.21
C ILE A 115 -5.00 5.78 24.89
N ASN A 116 -5.61 6.35 25.93
CA ASN A 116 -6.70 5.73 26.67
C ASN A 116 -7.90 5.49 25.74
N ARG A 117 -8.30 6.49 24.95
CA ARG A 117 -9.35 6.35 23.96
C ARG A 117 -9.06 5.22 22.97
N GLY A 118 -7.81 5.10 22.48
CA GLY A 118 -7.41 4.04 21.56
C GLY A 118 -7.48 2.65 22.19
N LEU A 119 -7.25 2.51 23.50
CA LEU A 119 -7.39 1.26 24.24
C LEU A 119 -8.87 0.88 24.46
N ASP A 120 -9.75 1.87 24.59
CA ASP A 120 -11.19 1.67 24.82
C ASP A 120 -11.95 1.30 23.54
N ILE A 121 -11.42 1.61 22.35
CA ILE A 121 -12.04 1.24 21.07
C ILE A 121 -11.98 -0.28 20.89
N PRO A 122 -13.13 -1.01 20.78
CA PRO A 122 -13.16 -2.45 20.61
C PRO A 122 -12.76 -2.86 19.17
N SER A 123 -11.54 -2.54 18.78
CA SER A 123 -10.97 -2.82 17.47
C SER A 123 -10.36 -4.23 17.44
N ARG A 124 -10.95 -5.13 16.68
CA ARG A 124 -10.46 -6.49 16.49
C ARG A 124 -9.57 -6.59 15.25
N ARG A 125 -8.34 -7.04 15.43
CA ARG A 125 -7.49 -7.40 14.28
C ARG A 125 -8.04 -8.67 13.62
N VAL A 126 -8.41 -8.55 12.34
CA VAL A 126 -8.92 -9.66 11.53
C VAL A 126 -7.77 -10.37 10.81
N GLY A 127 -6.77 -9.63 10.39
CA GLY A 127 -5.59 -10.20 9.73
C GLY A 127 -4.48 -9.17 9.56
N GLN A 128 -3.25 -9.67 9.44
CA GLN A 128 -2.07 -8.87 9.17
C GLN A 128 -1.22 -9.58 8.13
N VAL A 129 -0.81 -8.88 7.08
CA VAL A 129 -0.11 -9.47 5.95
C VAL A 129 1.06 -8.58 5.55
N ILE A 130 2.23 -9.16 5.41
CA ILE A 130 3.41 -8.51 4.83
C ILE A 130 3.46 -8.81 3.34
N LEU A 131 3.56 -7.78 2.55
CA LEU A 131 3.59 -7.82 1.10
C LEU A 131 4.90 -7.25 0.58
N ASN A 132 5.35 -7.79 -0.56
CA ASN A 132 6.43 -7.22 -1.35
C ASN A 132 5.84 -6.70 -2.67
N ARG A 133 5.93 -5.39 -2.89
CA ARG A 133 5.50 -4.75 -4.13
C ARG A 133 6.52 -4.99 -5.21
N ILE A 134 6.09 -5.65 -6.28
CA ILE A 134 6.95 -6.06 -7.40
C ILE A 134 6.89 -5.05 -8.54
N HIS A 135 5.69 -4.52 -8.82
CA HIS A 135 5.47 -3.55 -9.88
C HIS A 135 4.62 -2.39 -9.39
N THR A 136 4.90 -1.21 -9.91
CA THR A 136 4.09 -0.01 -9.72
C THR A 136 4.15 0.82 -10.97
N GLU A 137 2.97 1.22 -11.45
CA GLU A 137 2.80 2.19 -12.52
C GLU A 137 1.88 3.29 -12.02
N PHE A 138 2.16 4.52 -12.39
CA PHE A 138 1.35 5.67 -11.98
C PHE A 138 1.23 6.71 -13.09
N ASP A 139 0.14 7.47 -13.04
CA ASP A 139 -0.07 8.66 -13.85
C ASP A 139 1.03 9.68 -13.55
N SER A 140 1.66 10.25 -14.56
CA SER A 140 2.74 11.23 -14.40
C SER A 140 2.33 12.47 -13.58
N ASN A 141 1.02 12.77 -13.52
CA ASN A 141 0.46 13.86 -12.73
C ASN A 141 -0.10 13.38 -11.38
N TRP A 142 0.19 12.12 -11.00
CA TRP A 142 -0.29 11.57 -9.73
C TRP A 142 0.34 12.29 -8.53
N SER A 143 -0.50 12.71 -7.61
CA SER A 143 -0.08 13.25 -6.31
C SER A 143 -0.76 12.55 -5.14
N HIS A 144 -1.98 12.06 -5.35
CA HIS A 144 -2.80 11.35 -4.35
C HIS A 144 -3.94 10.62 -5.03
N HIS A 145 -4.70 9.87 -4.24
CA HIS A 145 -5.94 9.20 -4.65
C HIS A 145 -6.87 9.08 -3.44
N ASN A 146 -8.17 9.01 -3.71
CA ASN A 146 -9.19 8.93 -2.66
C ASN A 146 -9.80 7.55 -2.53
N PHE A 147 -9.71 6.74 -3.59
CA PHE A 147 -10.31 5.40 -3.64
C PHE A 147 -9.31 4.37 -4.12
N VAL A 148 -9.38 3.21 -3.50
CA VAL A 148 -8.49 2.07 -3.77
C VAL A 148 -9.36 0.83 -3.99
N LYS A 149 -9.12 0.13 -5.08
CA LYS A 149 -9.65 -1.22 -5.33
C LYS A 149 -8.52 -2.21 -5.11
N THR A 150 -8.70 -3.13 -4.18
CA THR A 150 -7.77 -4.23 -3.93
C THR A 150 -8.32 -5.51 -4.55
N ASN A 151 -7.51 -6.16 -5.38
CA ASN A 151 -7.88 -7.40 -6.07
C ASN A 151 -6.99 -8.52 -5.52
N PHE A 152 -7.58 -9.37 -4.68
CA PHE A 152 -6.92 -10.51 -4.07
C PHE A 152 -6.98 -11.72 -4.99
N ALA A 153 -5.87 -12.40 -5.22
CA ALA A 153 -5.81 -13.57 -6.07
C ALA A 153 -5.10 -14.75 -5.39
N LYS A 154 -5.56 -15.96 -5.70
CA LYS A 154 -4.85 -17.20 -5.41
C LYS A 154 -4.10 -17.60 -6.67
N VAL A 155 -2.81 -17.38 -6.68
CA VAL A 155 -1.97 -17.59 -7.86
C VAL A 155 -1.20 -18.91 -7.73
N SER A 156 -1.27 -19.75 -8.78
CA SER A 156 -0.60 -21.04 -8.82
C SER A 156 0.91 -20.92 -8.99
N ASN A 157 1.40 -19.90 -9.69
CA ASN A 157 2.83 -19.62 -9.89
C ASN A 157 3.11 -18.13 -9.77
N VAL A 158 3.54 -17.71 -8.57
CA VAL A 158 3.80 -16.28 -8.23
C VAL A 158 4.93 -15.69 -9.09
N ALA A 159 5.99 -16.43 -9.37
CA ALA A 159 7.11 -15.93 -10.17
C ALA A 159 6.67 -15.63 -11.62
N LYS A 160 5.90 -16.53 -12.22
CA LYS A 160 5.35 -16.32 -13.56
C LYS A 160 4.33 -15.18 -13.59
N MET A 161 3.49 -15.07 -12.56
CA MET A 161 2.56 -13.95 -12.41
C MET A 161 3.29 -12.61 -12.33
N ASN A 162 4.36 -12.51 -11.54
CA ASN A 162 5.17 -11.29 -11.45
C ASN A 162 5.71 -10.88 -12.84
N GLU A 163 6.20 -11.84 -13.62
CA GLU A 163 6.68 -11.57 -14.97
C GLU A 163 5.57 -11.02 -15.88
N LEU A 164 4.43 -11.69 -15.91
CA LEU A 164 3.29 -11.32 -16.77
C LEU A 164 2.66 -9.99 -16.36
N GLN A 165 2.52 -9.75 -15.06
CA GLN A 165 2.00 -8.47 -14.56
C GLN A 165 2.89 -7.30 -15.01
N GLY A 166 4.21 -7.43 -14.97
CA GLY A 166 5.09 -6.37 -15.46
C GLY A 166 5.12 -6.26 -16.99
N LYS A 167 5.17 -7.39 -17.71
CA LYS A 167 5.34 -7.40 -19.17
C LYS A 167 4.06 -7.10 -19.95
N VAL A 168 2.91 -7.51 -19.44
CA VAL A 168 1.61 -7.42 -20.13
C VAL A 168 0.77 -6.31 -19.50
N TRP A 169 0.24 -6.52 -18.29
CA TRP A 169 -0.71 -5.59 -17.70
C TRP A 169 -0.08 -4.26 -17.29
N GLY A 170 1.04 -4.25 -16.58
CA GLY A 170 1.70 -3.03 -16.14
C GLY A 170 2.05 -2.09 -17.30
N LYS A 171 2.65 -2.64 -18.35
CA LYS A 171 2.93 -1.84 -19.57
C LYS A 171 1.67 -1.30 -20.24
N TYR A 172 0.61 -2.11 -20.26
CA TYR A 172 -0.66 -1.69 -20.85
C TYR A 172 -1.29 -0.56 -20.06
N ILE A 173 -1.45 -0.72 -18.75
CA ILE A 173 -2.11 0.29 -17.91
C ILE A 173 -1.30 1.60 -17.84
N LYS A 174 0.04 1.50 -17.78
CA LYS A 174 0.91 2.68 -17.87
C LYS A 174 0.65 3.47 -19.16
N LYS A 175 0.61 2.79 -20.30
CA LYS A 175 0.29 3.41 -21.57
C LYS A 175 -1.10 4.07 -21.58
N MET A 176 -2.09 3.46 -20.94
CA MET A 176 -3.44 4.03 -20.85
C MET A 176 -3.45 5.29 -19.98
N MET A 177 -2.77 5.27 -18.83
CA MET A 177 -2.60 6.44 -17.97
C MET A 177 -1.88 7.59 -18.71
N ASP A 178 -0.77 7.31 -19.38
CA ASP A 178 0.01 8.33 -20.12
C ASP A 178 -0.78 8.99 -21.27
N ARG A 179 -1.75 8.29 -21.81
CA ARG A 179 -2.61 8.78 -22.91
C ARG A 179 -3.92 9.40 -22.40
N ASN A 180 -4.17 9.41 -21.10
CA ASN A 180 -5.42 9.78 -20.47
C ASN A 180 -6.61 8.96 -21.03
N ASP A 181 -6.36 7.71 -21.42
CA ASP A 181 -7.39 6.75 -21.83
C ASP A 181 -8.05 6.07 -20.61
N THR A 182 -7.54 6.33 -19.41
CA THR A 182 -8.14 5.96 -18.11
C THR A 182 -7.91 7.08 -17.07
N ASN A 183 -8.84 7.19 -16.11
CA ASN A 183 -8.73 8.05 -14.93
C ASN A 183 -8.02 7.34 -13.75
N GLN A 184 -7.54 6.12 -13.95
CA GLN A 184 -6.74 5.41 -12.96
C GLN A 184 -5.46 6.19 -12.63
N LYS A 185 -5.11 6.29 -11.34
CA LYS A 185 -3.98 7.09 -10.88
C LYS A 185 -2.74 6.29 -10.55
N LEU A 186 -2.94 5.09 -10.05
CA LEU A 186 -1.87 4.16 -9.74
C LEU A 186 -2.37 2.73 -9.95
N TRP A 187 -1.49 1.89 -10.42
CA TRP A 187 -1.61 0.45 -10.38
C TRP A 187 -0.38 -0.15 -9.72
N SER A 188 -0.57 -1.20 -8.93
CA SER A 188 0.57 -1.97 -8.42
C SER A 188 0.23 -3.44 -8.26
N ALA A 189 1.29 -4.27 -8.29
CA ALA A 189 1.21 -5.71 -8.06
C ALA A 189 2.18 -6.12 -6.95
N SER A 190 1.71 -6.99 -6.06
CA SER A 190 2.44 -7.44 -4.88
C SER A 190 2.20 -8.92 -4.60
N ASN A 191 3.21 -9.60 -4.12
CA ASN A 191 3.06 -10.95 -3.58
C ASN A 191 3.09 -10.94 -2.05
N VAL A 192 2.37 -11.89 -1.45
CA VAL A 192 2.39 -12.13 -0.01
C VAL A 192 3.73 -12.73 0.39
N VAL A 193 4.35 -12.17 1.42
CA VAL A 193 5.60 -12.65 2.00
C VAL A 193 5.34 -13.38 3.31
N SER A 194 4.43 -12.86 4.13
CA SER A 194 4.05 -13.44 5.42
C SER A 194 2.62 -13.05 5.79
N PRO A 195 1.83 -13.98 6.37
CA PRO A 195 2.12 -15.39 6.51
C PRO A 195 2.04 -16.14 5.18
N ASN A 196 2.89 -17.14 5.01
CA ASN A 196 2.83 -18.07 3.87
C ASN A 196 2.06 -19.33 4.29
N GLY A 197 1.05 -19.72 3.49
CA GLY A 197 0.29 -20.96 3.70
C GLY A 197 -1.05 -20.77 4.41
N GLY A 198 -1.58 -21.91 4.94
CA GLY A 198 -2.96 -22.04 5.37
C GLY A 198 -3.49 -20.92 6.27
N GLY A 199 -4.65 -20.39 5.93
CA GLY A 199 -5.34 -19.30 6.61
C GLY A 199 -5.68 -18.13 5.69
N TYR A 200 -4.92 -17.93 4.60
CA TYR A 200 -5.25 -16.97 3.56
C TYR A 200 -5.58 -17.69 2.25
N ASN A 201 -6.75 -17.41 1.70
CA ASN A 201 -7.18 -17.96 0.40
C ASN A 201 -6.60 -17.15 -0.79
N TRP A 202 -5.57 -16.35 -0.55
CA TRP A 202 -4.89 -15.54 -1.54
C TRP A 202 -3.39 -15.41 -1.21
N ASN A 203 -2.57 -15.20 -2.23
CA ASN A 203 -1.11 -15.04 -2.10
C ASN A 203 -0.58 -13.93 -3.02
N TYR A 204 -1.48 -13.23 -3.70
CA TYR A 204 -1.18 -12.16 -4.63
C TYR A 204 -2.21 -11.04 -4.52
N LEU A 205 -1.78 -9.81 -4.78
CA LEU A 205 -2.60 -8.63 -4.69
C LEU A 205 -2.27 -7.68 -5.83
N THR A 206 -3.29 -7.16 -6.53
CA THR A 206 -3.15 -5.95 -7.33
C THR A 206 -4.01 -4.83 -6.76
N ILE A 207 -3.59 -3.60 -7.02
CA ILE A 207 -4.24 -2.40 -6.52
C ILE A 207 -4.47 -1.46 -7.68
N ASP A 208 -5.69 -0.93 -7.77
CA ASP A 208 -6.09 0.14 -8.68
C ASP A 208 -6.53 1.35 -7.85
N THR A 209 -6.09 2.55 -8.20
CA THR A 209 -6.47 3.74 -7.43
C THR A 209 -7.08 4.83 -8.30
N TYR A 210 -8.04 5.58 -7.72
CA TYR A 210 -8.84 6.57 -8.44
C TYR A 210 -9.08 7.81 -7.57
N MET A 211 -9.38 8.93 -8.22
CA MET A 211 -9.79 10.17 -7.54
C MET A 211 -11.29 10.16 -7.18
N SER A 212 -12.12 9.54 -8.00
CA SER A 212 -13.56 9.47 -7.78
C SER A 212 -14.05 8.03 -7.59
N TYR A 213 -15.15 7.89 -6.86
CA TYR A 213 -15.80 6.59 -6.69
C TYR A 213 -16.44 6.09 -7.99
N GLY A 214 -16.96 7.01 -8.81
CA GLY A 214 -17.50 6.68 -10.12
C GLY A 214 -16.47 6.02 -11.03
N ASP A 215 -15.29 6.61 -11.16
CA ASP A 215 -14.19 6.03 -11.94
C ASP A 215 -13.79 4.64 -11.43
N LEU A 216 -13.81 4.43 -10.10
CA LEU A 216 -13.50 3.12 -9.53
C LEU A 216 -14.54 2.05 -9.94
N LEU A 217 -15.81 2.41 -10.01
CA LEU A 217 -16.89 1.46 -10.32
C LEU A 217 -16.84 0.96 -11.76
N ASP A 218 -16.50 1.82 -12.71
CA ASP A 218 -16.47 1.50 -14.15
C ASP A 218 -15.04 1.24 -14.68
N GLY A 219 -14.03 1.27 -13.81
CA GLY A 219 -12.62 1.09 -14.15
C GLY A 219 -11.95 2.34 -14.70
N GLY A 220 -12.64 3.49 -14.65
CA GLY A 220 -12.13 4.81 -15.02
C GLY A 220 -11.80 4.97 -16.50
N TRP A 221 -12.34 4.14 -17.38
CA TRP A 221 -12.05 4.21 -18.80
C TRP A 221 -12.71 5.44 -19.44
N THR A 222 -11.91 6.29 -20.06
CA THR A 222 -12.39 7.45 -20.83
C THR A 222 -12.73 7.09 -22.27
N LYS A 223 -12.27 5.92 -22.73
CA LYS A 223 -12.52 5.34 -24.03
C LYS A 223 -12.68 3.83 -23.90
N THR A 224 -13.34 3.19 -24.85
CA THR A 224 -13.42 1.72 -24.90
C THR A 224 -12.01 1.12 -24.91
N PRO A 225 -11.61 0.35 -23.90
CA PRO A 225 -10.27 -0.20 -23.82
C PRO A 225 -10.07 -1.35 -24.81
N SER A 226 -8.92 -1.37 -25.48
CA SER A 226 -8.44 -2.55 -26.21
C SER A 226 -7.52 -3.35 -25.29
N ILE A 227 -8.13 -4.21 -24.46
CA ILE A 227 -7.43 -5.01 -23.46
C ILE A 227 -6.53 -6.05 -24.14
N PRO A 228 -5.26 -6.21 -23.68
CA PRO A 228 -4.37 -7.23 -24.21
C PRO A 228 -4.88 -8.65 -23.87
N ASP A 229 -4.31 -9.66 -24.48
CA ASP A 229 -4.59 -11.04 -24.11
C ASP A 229 -4.12 -11.29 -22.67
N LEU A 230 -5.06 -11.62 -21.78
CA LEU A 230 -4.85 -11.93 -20.37
C LEU A 230 -5.06 -13.40 -20.04
N SER A 231 -5.19 -14.28 -21.05
CA SER A 231 -5.52 -15.70 -20.85
C SER A 231 -4.55 -16.39 -19.89
N GLU A 232 -3.24 -16.19 -20.06
CA GLU A 232 -2.23 -16.78 -19.20
C GLU A 232 -2.28 -16.23 -17.75
N ILE A 233 -2.55 -14.92 -17.57
CA ILE A 233 -2.77 -14.31 -16.26
C ILE A 233 -4.00 -14.91 -15.58
N ASN A 234 -5.10 -15.03 -16.33
CA ASN A 234 -6.34 -15.60 -15.83
C ASN A 234 -6.19 -17.08 -15.44
N GLU A 235 -5.48 -17.86 -16.25
CA GLU A 235 -5.18 -19.27 -15.94
C GLU A 235 -4.43 -19.39 -14.60
N LEU A 236 -3.40 -18.56 -14.37
CA LEU A 236 -2.65 -18.55 -13.12
C LEU A 236 -3.51 -18.22 -11.90
N MET A 237 -4.60 -17.45 -12.07
CA MET A 237 -5.56 -17.09 -11.00
C MET A 237 -6.73 -18.05 -10.86
N GLY A 238 -6.82 -19.10 -11.71
CA GLY A 238 -8.00 -19.97 -11.76
C GLY A 238 -9.24 -19.30 -12.36
N GLY A 239 -9.04 -18.33 -13.26
CA GLY A 239 -10.08 -17.65 -14.02
C GLY A 239 -10.62 -16.34 -13.41
N GLN A 240 -10.37 -16.09 -12.12
CA GLN A 240 -10.91 -14.90 -11.44
C GLN A 240 -10.13 -14.49 -10.20
N PHE A 241 -10.34 -13.28 -9.74
CA PHE A 241 -9.89 -12.85 -8.41
C PHE A 241 -10.66 -13.61 -7.32
N TYR A 242 -9.95 -14.00 -6.28
CA TYR A 242 -10.56 -14.57 -5.06
C TYR A 242 -11.57 -13.60 -4.43
N LYS A 243 -11.18 -12.31 -4.35
CA LYS A 243 -11.98 -11.24 -3.76
C LYS A 243 -11.54 -9.89 -4.30
N GLN A 244 -12.49 -8.97 -4.44
CA GLN A 244 -12.24 -7.57 -4.72
C GLN A 244 -12.88 -6.72 -3.62
N VAL A 245 -12.15 -5.73 -3.11
CA VAL A 245 -12.65 -4.83 -2.07
C VAL A 245 -12.35 -3.39 -2.44
N THR A 246 -13.34 -2.54 -2.24
CA THR A 246 -13.23 -1.10 -2.42
C THR A 246 -13.03 -0.40 -1.09
N TRP A 247 -12.07 0.50 -1.07
CA TRP A 247 -11.71 1.31 0.08
C TRP A 247 -11.76 2.80 -0.26
N LYS A 248 -12.26 3.61 0.67
CA LYS A 248 -12.04 5.05 0.68
C LYS A 248 -10.80 5.33 1.53
N VAL A 249 -9.85 6.11 1.03
CA VAL A 249 -8.75 6.63 1.84
C VAL A 249 -9.34 7.67 2.79
N VAL A 250 -9.15 7.49 4.08
CA VAL A 250 -9.62 8.44 5.11
C VAL A 250 -8.55 9.48 5.37
N MET A 251 -7.32 9.01 5.54
CA MET A 251 -6.15 9.84 5.75
C MET A 251 -4.87 9.11 5.34
N SER A 252 -3.82 9.86 5.09
CA SER A 252 -2.51 9.33 4.72
C SER A 252 -1.37 10.22 5.18
N VAL A 253 -0.18 9.61 5.32
CA VAL A 253 1.11 10.29 5.41
C VAL A 253 1.98 9.76 4.29
N ASN A 254 2.42 10.66 3.40
CA ASN A 254 3.25 10.29 2.25
C ASN A 254 4.72 10.06 2.63
N SER A 255 5.56 9.70 1.67
CA SER A 255 7.00 9.45 1.88
C SER A 255 7.79 10.67 2.38
N ASP A 256 7.27 11.86 2.18
CA ASP A 256 7.90 13.11 2.64
C ASP A 256 7.45 13.50 4.06
N GLY A 257 6.56 12.70 4.66
CA GLY A 257 6.00 12.91 5.99
C GLY A 257 4.86 13.94 6.00
N GLU A 258 4.29 14.27 4.85
CA GLU A 258 3.13 15.17 4.75
C GLU A 258 1.84 14.40 5.06
N PHE A 259 1.07 14.94 6.00
CA PHE A 259 -0.25 14.42 6.34
C PHE A 259 -1.32 14.99 5.41
N ARG A 260 -2.26 14.13 5.01
CA ARG A 260 -3.45 14.51 4.24
C ARG A 260 -4.68 13.78 4.77
N LYS A 261 -5.76 14.52 4.95
CA LYS A 261 -7.12 14.01 5.15
C LYS A 261 -7.85 14.05 3.80
N HIS A 262 -8.62 12.98 3.49
CA HIS A 262 -9.27 12.79 2.18
C HIS A 262 -10.79 12.92 2.26
#